data_80edef3dc0fce6034f122211d18b810a
#
_entry.id   80edef3dc0fce6034f122211d18b810a
#
_cell.length_a   1.000
_cell.length_b   1.000
_cell.length_c   1.000
_cell.angle_alpha   90.00
_cell.angle_beta   90.00
_cell.angle_gamma   90.00
#
_symmetry.space_group_name_H-M   'P 1'
#
loop_
_entity.id
_entity.type
_entity.pdbx_description
1 polymer ?
#
loop_
_entity_poly.entity_id
_entity_poly.type
_entity_poly.pdbx_seq_one_letter_code
_entity_poly.pdbx_strand_id
1 'polypeptide(L)'
;MRPSVRTYLVNDEGERVFGPGPAELLRRIRECGSLRAASISMGMAYTKALALVRTAEKGLGSPLTTRVVGGAGGGGSTPTPEADALLAAYERWTASVNSAAGAQFDAAFPQGAVAVSSAGADSVSGDDRVVGAAVLAAGHSVRYGKNKLVEPLLGEPVVARAIDCVPAGMPIVVVSATPEVDAIADARGIERVRPDGFDEDVAATLGQSASVRAAAAFARDAGWDACLFLPGDQPLVEHGSVARMLGVSALRPDILVRLSWRGRPGSPALFPSNFYDALSHVEGDAGGSSVVGEGDVCVSVEASLPWELWDIDTPDDLRRAREILESGLGRGGSCQ
;
A
#
# COMPACT_ATOMS: atom_id res chain seq x y z
N MET A 1 -5.80 8.82 16.62
CA MET A 1 -6.20 8.26 15.29
C MET A 1 -7.44 9.00 14.80
N ARG A 2 -7.71 9.02 13.51
CA ARG A 2 -8.94 9.58 12.91
C ARG A 2 -9.40 8.69 11.76
N PRO A 3 -10.69 8.50 11.53
CA PRO A 3 -11.19 7.76 10.39
C PRO A 3 -10.90 8.53 9.09
N SER A 4 -10.76 7.81 8.01
CA SER A 4 -10.67 8.38 6.66
C SER A 4 -11.60 7.61 5.74
N VAL A 5 -12.53 8.32 5.10
CA VAL A 5 -13.49 7.76 4.16
C VAL A 5 -13.29 8.40 2.80
N ARG A 6 -13.30 7.58 1.75
CA ARG A 6 -13.29 8.04 0.36
C ARG A 6 -14.65 7.79 -0.26
N THR A 7 -15.20 8.83 -0.84
CA THR A 7 -16.51 8.80 -1.50
C THR A 7 -16.34 8.78 -3.02
N TYR A 8 -17.22 8.05 -3.70
CA TYR A 8 -17.29 8.01 -5.16
C TYR A 8 -18.75 8.11 -5.60
N LEU A 9 -18.98 8.79 -6.71
CA LEU A 9 -20.24 8.67 -7.44
C LEU A 9 -20.06 7.54 -8.46
N VAL A 10 -21.03 6.66 -8.53
CA VAL A 10 -21.10 5.55 -9.47
C VAL A 10 -22.33 5.71 -10.36
N ASN A 11 -22.27 5.21 -11.58
CA ASN A 11 -23.43 5.11 -12.47
C ASN A 11 -24.32 3.90 -12.08
N ASP A 12 -25.39 3.70 -12.79
CA ASP A 12 -26.35 2.60 -12.54
C ASP A 12 -25.69 1.21 -12.78
N GLU A 13 -24.58 1.17 -13.50
CA GLU A 13 -23.80 -0.03 -13.81
C GLU A 13 -22.71 -0.30 -12.73
N GLY A 14 -22.62 0.56 -11.70
CA GLY A 14 -21.64 0.44 -10.63
C GLY A 14 -20.25 0.99 -10.96
N GLU A 15 -20.04 1.58 -12.13
CA GLU A 15 -18.76 2.15 -12.54
C GLU A 15 -18.51 3.51 -11.84
N ARG A 16 -17.30 3.75 -11.41
CA ARG A 16 -16.90 5.02 -10.78
C ARG A 16 -16.83 6.14 -11.80
N VAL A 17 -17.73 7.09 -11.72
CA VAL A 17 -17.79 8.24 -12.63
C VAL A 17 -17.18 9.51 -12.05
N PHE A 18 -17.22 9.71 -10.72
CA PHE A 18 -16.63 10.86 -10.05
C PHE A 18 -16.07 10.49 -8.67
N GLY A 19 -15.03 11.18 -8.23
CA GLY A 19 -14.40 10.91 -6.95
C GLY A 19 -13.24 11.88 -6.66
N PRO A 20 -12.34 11.55 -5.70
CA PRO A 20 -11.26 12.45 -5.27
C PRO A 20 -10.34 12.91 -6.41
N GLY A 21 -10.02 12.02 -7.37
CA GLY A 21 -9.14 12.35 -8.50
C GLY A 21 -9.74 13.39 -9.45
N PRO A 22 -10.92 13.17 -10.04
CA PRO A 22 -11.63 14.17 -10.84
C PRO A 22 -11.91 15.48 -10.08
N ALA A 23 -12.27 15.40 -8.80
CA ALA A 23 -12.52 16.59 -7.97
C ALA A 23 -11.26 17.46 -7.82
N GLU A 24 -10.11 16.85 -7.50
CA GLU A 24 -8.83 17.57 -7.41
C GLU A 24 -8.43 18.14 -8.76
N LEU A 25 -8.63 17.39 -9.85
CA LEU A 25 -8.30 17.85 -11.20
C LEU A 25 -9.13 19.09 -11.58
N LEU A 26 -10.42 19.13 -11.27
CA LEU A 26 -11.26 20.32 -11.51
C LEU A 26 -10.79 21.54 -10.70
N ARG A 27 -10.41 21.36 -9.43
CA ARG A 27 -9.81 22.44 -8.62
C ARG A 27 -8.54 22.99 -9.27
N ARG A 28 -7.64 22.10 -9.71
CA ARG A 28 -6.39 22.49 -10.37
C ARG A 28 -6.63 23.16 -11.72
N ILE A 29 -7.64 22.73 -12.48
CA ILE A 29 -8.01 23.42 -13.73
C ILE A 29 -8.46 24.84 -13.44
N ARG A 30 -9.24 25.07 -12.39
CA ARG A 30 -9.69 26.40 -11.96
C ARG A 30 -8.49 27.29 -11.58
N GLU A 31 -7.53 26.75 -10.82
CA GLU A 31 -6.35 27.47 -10.35
C GLU A 31 -5.36 27.77 -11.49
N CYS A 32 -5.10 26.77 -12.34
CA CYS A 32 -4.04 26.83 -13.35
C CYS A 32 -4.52 27.32 -14.72
N GLY A 33 -5.84 27.46 -14.94
CA GLY A 33 -6.43 27.94 -16.20
C GLY A 33 -6.30 26.96 -17.38
N SER A 34 -5.77 25.73 -17.19
CA SER A 34 -5.70 24.73 -18.24
C SER A 34 -5.58 23.31 -17.70
N LEU A 35 -6.19 22.33 -18.41
CA LEU A 35 -6.06 20.92 -18.11
C LEU A 35 -4.59 20.43 -18.14
N ARG A 36 -3.78 20.98 -19.05
CA ARG A 36 -2.36 20.64 -19.15
C ARG A 36 -1.57 21.10 -17.93
N ALA A 37 -1.74 22.33 -17.50
CA ALA A 37 -1.06 22.86 -16.32
C ALA A 37 -1.54 22.11 -15.04
N ALA A 38 -2.83 21.83 -14.93
CA ALA A 38 -3.40 21.03 -13.85
C ALA A 38 -2.82 19.60 -13.82
N SER A 39 -2.66 18.94 -14.97
CA SER A 39 -2.05 17.60 -15.02
C SER A 39 -0.60 17.60 -14.56
N ILE A 40 0.17 18.61 -14.95
CA ILE A 40 1.57 18.79 -14.52
C ILE A 40 1.63 19.02 -13.00
N SER A 41 0.79 19.90 -12.45
CA SER A 41 0.75 20.19 -11.01
C SER A 41 0.38 18.98 -10.15
N MET A 42 -0.34 18.01 -10.73
CA MET A 42 -0.71 16.76 -10.10
C MET A 42 0.28 15.61 -10.38
N GLY A 43 1.37 15.85 -11.10
CA GLY A 43 2.35 14.83 -11.47
C GLY A 43 1.77 13.72 -12.33
N MET A 44 0.76 13.99 -13.17
CA MET A 44 0.14 12.99 -14.03
C MET A 44 0.27 13.31 -15.52
N ALA A 45 0.27 12.25 -16.36
CA ALA A 45 0.27 12.42 -17.80
C ALA A 45 -1.03 13.11 -18.27
N TYR A 46 -0.92 14.02 -19.24
CA TYR A 46 -2.06 14.72 -19.84
C TYR A 46 -3.16 13.78 -20.35
N THR A 47 -2.77 12.68 -20.98
CA THR A 47 -3.71 11.67 -21.48
C THR A 47 -4.55 11.06 -20.36
N LYS A 48 -3.95 10.83 -19.19
CA LYS A 48 -4.64 10.32 -18.01
C LYS A 48 -5.60 11.36 -17.42
N ALA A 49 -5.17 12.63 -17.33
CA ALA A 49 -6.05 13.72 -16.90
C ALA A 49 -7.25 13.89 -17.83
N LEU A 50 -7.02 13.83 -19.16
CA LEU A 50 -8.07 13.91 -20.14
C LEU A 50 -9.05 12.73 -20.06
N ALA A 51 -8.54 11.52 -19.82
CA ALA A 51 -9.39 10.33 -19.64
C ALA A 51 -10.28 10.46 -18.39
N LEU A 52 -9.74 10.96 -17.25
CA LEU A 52 -10.53 11.21 -16.04
C LEU A 52 -11.67 12.18 -16.26
N VAL A 53 -11.41 13.30 -16.97
CA VAL A 53 -12.46 14.28 -17.31
C VAL A 53 -13.52 13.63 -18.21
N ARG A 54 -13.12 12.94 -19.27
CA ARG A 54 -14.05 12.30 -20.23
C ARG A 54 -14.91 11.22 -19.56
N THR A 55 -14.32 10.40 -18.70
CA THR A 55 -15.07 9.38 -17.95
C THR A 55 -16.12 10.03 -17.06
N ALA A 56 -15.76 11.10 -16.36
CA ALA A 56 -16.70 11.85 -15.54
C ALA A 56 -17.80 12.52 -16.38
N GLU A 57 -17.45 13.19 -17.48
CA GLU A 57 -18.40 13.81 -18.41
C GLU A 57 -19.37 12.79 -19.00
N LYS A 58 -18.87 11.61 -19.42
CA LYS A 58 -19.70 10.53 -19.94
C LYS A 58 -20.67 10.00 -18.90
N GLY A 59 -20.19 9.74 -17.68
CA GLY A 59 -21.01 9.16 -16.61
C GLY A 59 -22.03 10.13 -16.03
N LEU A 60 -21.77 11.45 -16.13
CA LEU A 60 -22.66 12.51 -15.64
C LEU A 60 -23.57 13.09 -16.73
N GLY A 61 -23.29 12.77 -18.00
CA GLY A 61 -24.07 13.25 -19.14
C GLY A 61 -23.93 14.76 -19.41
N SER A 62 -22.91 15.44 -18.85
CA SER A 62 -22.68 16.87 -19.01
C SER A 62 -21.20 17.23 -19.08
N PRO A 63 -20.81 18.26 -19.86
CA PRO A 63 -19.42 18.70 -19.95
C PRO A 63 -18.98 19.32 -18.61
N LEU A 64 -17.78 18.95 -18.16
CA LEU A 64 -17.17 19.49 -16.94
C LEU A 64 -16.15 20.59 -17.22
N THR A 65 -15.66 20.68 -18.47
CA THR A 65 -14.68 21.68 -18.87
C THR A 65 -15.07 22.37 -20.17
N THR A 66 -14.84 23.68 -20.23
CA THR A 66 -14.96 24.49 -21.45
C THR A 66 -13.57 24.85 -21.96
N ARG A 67 -13.34 24.73 -23.25
CA ARG A 67 -12.10 25.18 -23.88
C ARG A 67 -12.15 26.68 -24.13
N VAL A 68 -11.11 27.40 -23.69
CA VAL A 68 -10.89 28.79 -24.06
C VAL A 68 -9.95 28.81 -25.24
N VAL A 69 -10.43 29.36 -26.38
CA VAL A 69 -9.60 29.55 -27.57
C VAL A 69 -8.54 30.60 -27.26
N GLY A 70 -7.26 30.19 -27.29
CA GLY A 70 -6.15 31.08 -26.95
C GLY A 70 -5.55 31.76 -28.19
N GLY A 71 -5.05 32.99 -27.96
CA GLY A 71 -4.13 33.63 -28.85
C GLY A 71 -2.70 33.07 -28.75
N ALA A 72 -1.65 33.85 -29.03
CA ALA A 72 -0.23 33.48 -29.11
C ALA A 72 0.39 32.74 -27.90
N GLY A 73 -0.36 32.54 -26.79
CA GLY A 73 0.07 31.80 -25.57
C GLY A 73 -0.56 30.41 -25.34
N GLY A 74 -1.37 29.88 -26.26
CA GLY A 74 -2.03 28.56 -26.15
C GLY A 74 -3.45 28.64 -25.55
N GLY A 75 -4.31 27.64 -25.87
CA GLY A 75 -5.69 27.54 -25.37
C GLY A 75 -5.76 27.10 -23.91
N GLY A 76 -6.71 27.63 -23.14
CA GLY A 76 -7.02 27.27 -21.78
C GLY A 76 -8.15 26.25 -21.63
N SER A 77 -8.41 25.84 -20.41
CA SER A 77 -9.62 25.10 -20.02
C SER A 77 -10.10 25.65 -18.69
N THR A 78 -11.39 25.89 -18.56
CA THR A 78 -12.02 26.30 -17.31
C THR A 78 -13.14 25.30 -16.95
N PRO A 79 -13.41 25.06 -15.67
CA PRO A 79 -14.60 24.31 -15.27
C PRO A 79 -15.87 24.99 -15.78
N THR A 80 -16.87 24.19 -16.09
CA THR A 80 -18.22 24.71 -16.38
C THR A 80 -18.96 25.08 -15.10
N PRO A 81 -20.04 25.90 -15.15
CA PRO A 81 -20.86 26.15 -13.99
C PRO A 81 -21.44 24.86 -13.37
N GLU A 82 -21.75 23.87 -14.17
CA GLU A 82 -22.23 22.56 -13.75
C GLU A 82 -21.13 21.79 -12.99
N ALA A 83 -19.89 21.85 -13.49
CA ALA A 83 -18.72 21.26 -12.82
C ALA A 83 -18.46 21.93 -11.47
N ASP A 84 -18.62 23.24 -11.38
CA ASP A 84 -18.48 24.01 -10.14
C ASP A 84 -19.54 23.63 -9.12
N ALA A 85 -20.80 23.49 -9.57
CA ALA A 85 -21.92 23.05 -8.72
C ALA A 85 -21.71 21.60 -8.24
N LEU A 86 -21.30 20.70 -9.12
CA LEU A 86 -20.97 19.31 -8.80
C LEU A 86 -19.85 19.23 -7.78
N LEU A 87 -18.75 19.95 -8.00
CA LEU A 87 -17.61 19.97 -7.09
C LEU A 87 -18.01 20.44 -5.69
N ALA A 88 -18.76 21.54 -5.62
CA ALA A 88 -19.27 22.05 -4.34
C ALA A 88 -20.20 21.07 -3.63
N ALA A 89 -21.09 20.39 -4.37
CA ALA A 89 -21.96 19.35 -3.82
C ALA A 89 -21.17 18.14 -3.31
N TYR A 90 -20.21 17.66 -4.10
CA TYR A 90 -19.35 16.55 -3.75
C TYR A 90 -18.49 16.85 -2.51
N GLU A 91 -17.94 18.05 -2.40
CA GLU A 91 -17.16 18.48 -1.24
C GLU A 91 -18.01 18.54 0.03
N ARG A 92 -19.21 19.12 -0.03
CA ARG A 92 -20.14 19.14 1.11
C ARG A 92 -20.55 17.73 1.54
N TRP A 93 -20.89 16.86 0.58
CA TRP A 93 -21.24 15.47 0.87
C TRP A 93 -20.06 14.71 1.49
N THR A 94 -18.86 14.82 0.92
CA THR A 94 -17.65 14.18 1.45
C THR A 94 -17.32 14.67 2.86
N ALA A 95 -17.47 15.97 3.13
CA ALA A 95 -17.29 16.54 4.46
C ALA A 95 -18.31 15.97 5.47
N SER A 96 -19.57 15.86 5.07
CA SER A 96 -20.64 15.28 5.91
C SER A 96 -20.37 13.80 6.23
N VAL A 97 -19.97 13.00 5.23
CA VAL A 97 -19.62 11.57 5.42
C VAL A 97 -18.42 11.43 6.35
N ASN A 98 -17.37 12.23 6.15
CA ASN A 98 -16.19 12.19 7.03
C ASN A 98 -16.53 12.64 8.47
N SER A 99 -17.41 13.63 8.65
CA SER A 99 -17.88 14.05 9.97
C SER A 99 -18.66 12.94 10.67
N ALA A 100 -19.58 12.29 9.95
CA ALA A 100 -20.36 11.17 10.48
C ALA A 100 -19.44 9.98 10.83
N ALA A 101 -18.47 9.66 9.95
CA ALA A 101 -17.47 8.64 10.21
C ALA A 101 -16.62 8.98 11.44
N GLY A 102 -16.28 10.27 11.64
CA GLY A 102 -15.59 10.75 12.83
C GLY A 102 -16.40 10.50 14.09
N ALA A 103 -17.66 10.90 14.10
CA ALA A 103 -18.55 10.70 15.25
C ALA A 103 -18.76 9.22 15.58
N GLN A 104 -18.93 8.38 14.56
CA GLN A 104 -19.06 6.93 14.74
C GLN A 104 -17.74 6.31 15.21
N PHE A 105 -16.60 6.80 14.73
CA PHE A 105 -15.29 6.37 15.19
C PHE A 105 -15.08 6.71 16.68
N ASP A 106 -15.39 7.95 17.09
CA ASP A 106 -15.25 8.39 18.48
C ASP A 106 -16.17 7.59 19.43
N ALA A 107 -17.37 7.21 18.94
CA ALA A 107 -18.29 6.35 19.68
C ALA A 107 -17.81 4.90 19.78
N ALA A 108 -17.21 4.36 18.69
CA ALA A 108 -16.68 3.00 18.65
C ALA A 108 -15.33 2.88 19.36
N PHE A 109 -14.53 3.97 19.36
CA PHE A 109 -13.18 4.04 19.94
C PHE A 109 -13.11 5.21 20.95
N PRO A 110 -13.74 5.11 22.12
CA PRO A 110 -13.70 6.16 23.13
C PRO A 110 -12.25 6.48 23.52
N GLN A 111 -11.97 7.76 23.76
CA GLN A 111 -10.62 8.24 24.07
C GLN A 111 -10.02 7.47 25.26
N GLY A 112 -8.93 6.75 25.02
CA GLY A 112 -8.28 5.86 25.98
C GLY A 112 -8.39 4.37 25.69
N ALA A 113 -9.32 3.93 24.81
CA ALA A 113 -9.43 2.52 24.44
C ALA A 113 -8.40 2.09 23.38
N VAL A 114 -7.66 3.02 22.81
CA VAL A 114 -6.57 2.77 21.84
C VAL A 114 -5.29 3.47 22.31
N ALA A 115 -4.98 3.39 23.60
CA ALA A 115 -3.62 3.41 24.02
C ALA A 115 -3.05 2.03 23.65
N VAL A 116 -2.44 1.91 22.47
CA VAL A 116 -1.46 0.86 22.24
C VAL A 116 -0.28 1.22 23.13
N SER A 117 -0.43 0.84 24.40
CA SER A 117 0.62 0.82 25.39
C SER A 117 1.71 -0.08 24.83
N SER A 118 2.89 0.47 24.59
CA SER A 118 4.11 -0.29 24.34
C SER A 118 4.60 -1.03 25.61
N ALA A 119 3.68 -1.30 26.53
CA ALA A 119 3.91 -2.06 27.74
C ALA A 119 2.85 -3.16 27.81
N GLY A 120 3.27 -4.39 27.54
CA GLY A 120 2.50 -5.58 27.83
C GLY A 120 1.93 -6.26 26.59
N ALA A 121 2.75 -7.08 25.96
CA ALA A 121 2.30 -8.27 25.26
C ALA A 121 1.79 -9.28 26.31
N ASP A 122 0.76 -8.89 27.07
CA ASP A 122 0.09 -9.83 27.97
C ASP A 122 -1.42 -9.59 27.90
N SER A 123 -2.11 -10.64 27.42
CA SER A 123 -3.54 -10.88 27.54
C SER A 123 -4.52 -9.94 26.80
N VAL A 124 -4.72 -10.18 25.49
CA VAL A 124 -6.07 -10.23 24.93
C VAL A 124 -6.47 -11.70 24.93
N SER A 125 -7.06 -12.13 26.02
CA SER A 125 -7.68 -13.43 26.15
C SER A 125 -8.93 -13.46 25.26
N GLY A 126 -8.91 -14.30 24.20
CA GLY A 126 -10.12 -14.69 23.52
C GLY A 126 -10.03 -14.96 22.01
N ASP A 127 -8.91 -14.74 21.36
CA ASP A 127 -8.73 -15.14 19.96
C ASP A 127 -7.41 -15.92 19.84
N ASP A 128 -7.51 -17.25 19.72
CA ASP A 128 -6.35 -18.15 19.49
C ASP A 128 -5.75 -17.96 18.08
N ARG A 129 -6.05 -16.83 17.43
CA ARG A 129 -5.69 -16.55 16.04
C ARG A 129 -4.19 -16.27 15.91
N VAL A 130 -3.52 -17.07 15.09
CA VAL A 130 -2.10 -16.92 14.79
C VAL A 130 -1.93 -16.09 13.53
N VAL A 131 -1.32 -14.91 13.63
CA VAL A 131 -0.95 -14.08 12.49
C VAL A 131 0.56 -14.07 12.37
N GLY A 132 1.09 -14.47 11.20
CA GLY A 132 2.52 -14.47 10.93
C GLY A 132 2.91 -13.49 9.83
N ALA A 133 4.22 -13.30 9.62
CA ALA A 133 4.79 -12.51 8.54
C ALA A 133 5.72 -13.35 7.66
N ALA A 134 5.58 -13.22 6.35
CA ALA A 134 6.50 -13.78 5.37
C ALA A 134 7.26 -12.66 4.68
N VAL A 135 8.57 -12.57 4.92
CA VAL A 135 9.44 -11.61 4.25
C VAL A 135 9.92 -12.20 2.94
N LEU A 136 9.50 -11.61 1.82
CA LEU A 136 9.83 -12.07 0.47
C LEU A 136 11.20 -11.51 0.06
N ALA A 137 12.24 -12.31 0.20
CA ALA A 137 13.64 -11.92 0.05
C ALA A 137 14.42 -12.79 -0.97
N ALA A 138 13.72 -13.39 -1.93
CA ALA A 138 14.32 -14.24 -2.95
C ALA A 138 14.49 -13.55 -4.32
N GLY A 139 14.26 -12.24 -4.42
CA GLY A 139 14.37 -11.48 -5.65
C GLY A 139 15.82 -11.33 -6.14
N HIS A 140 16.03 -11.51 -7.46
CA HIS A 140 17.33 -11.35 -8.11
C HIS A 140 17.53 -9.87 -8.49
N SER A 141 18.37 -9.17 -7.78
CA SER A 141 18.68 -7.74 -7.92
C SER A 141 19.35 -7.38 -9.28
N VAL A 142 18.79 -7.82 -10.41
CA VAL A 142 19.36 -7.70 -11.76
C VAL A 142 19.70 -6.24 -12.10
N ARG A 143 18.80 -5.30 -11.77
CA ARG A 143 19.00 -3.86 -12.02
C ARG A 143 20.00 -3.22 -11.08
N TYR A 144 20.20 -3.80 -9.90
CA TYR A 144 21.14 -3.31 -8.90
C TYR A 144 22.58 -3.77 -9.17
N GLY A 145 22.77 -4.89 -9.89
CA GLY A 145 24.08 -5.46 -10.25
C GLY A 145 24.73 -6.30 -9.14
N LYS A 146 24.15 -6.33 -7.94
CA LYS A 146 24.54 -7.16 -6.79
C LYS A 146 23.34 -7.39 -5.89
N ASN A 147 23.45 -8.23 -4.86
CA ASN A 147 22.34 -8.48 -3.95
C ASN A 147 21.98 -7.22 -3.13
N LYS A 148 20.92 -6.51 -3.55
CA LYS A 148 20.44 -5.27 -2.91
C LYS A 148 19.97 -5.47 -1.46
N LEU A 149 19.50 -6.68 -1.12
CA LEU A 149 18.90 -7.00 0.18
C LEU A 149 19.90 -6.98 1.33
N VAL A 150 21.20 -7.22 1.00
CA VAL A 150 22.27 -7.19 2.00
C VAL A 150 23.05 -5.87 2.01
N GLU A 151 22.68 -4.92 1.15
CA GLU A 151 23.31 -3.60 1.15
C GLU A 151 23.05 -2.84 2.46
N PRO A 152 24.08 -2.18 2.99
CA PRO A 152 23.94 -1.46 4.26
C PRO A 152 23.14 -0.15 4.08
N LEU A 153 22.07 -0.05 4.83
CA LEU A 153 21.27 1.16 5.00
C LEU A 153 21.37 1.63 6.45
N LEU A 154 22.20 2.64 6.71
CA LEU A 154 22.56 3.12 8.07
C LEU A 154 23.05 2.01 9.01
N GLY A 155 23.95 1.17 8.50
CA GLY A 155 24.59 0.10 9.27
C GLY A 155 23.86 -1.23 9.32
N GLU A 156 22.57 -1.27 8.92
CA GLU A 156 21.78 -2.50 8.86
C GLU A 156 21.49 -2.89 7.41
N PRO A 157 21.48 -4.19 7.06
CA PRO A 157 21.05 -4.66 5.75
C PRO A 157 19.62 -4.22 5.40
N VAL A 158 19.33 -3.97 4.12
CA VAL A 158 17.99 -3.58 3.64
C VAL A 158 16.92 -4.57 4.12
N VAL A 159 17.15 -5.89 3.96
CA VAL A 159 16.19 -6.92 4.39
C VAL A 159 16.01 -6.95 5.91
N ALA A 160 17.05 -6.66 6.67
CA ALA A 160 16.97 -6.60 8.13
C ALA A 160 16.00 -5.51 8.60
N ARG A 161 16.04 -4.34 7.95
CA ARG A 161 15.10 -3.25 8.23
C ARG A 161 13.65 -3.61 7.87
N ALA A 162 13.45 -4.34 6.78
CA ALA A 162 12.12 -4.86 6.45
C ALA A 162 11.62 -5.85 7.53
N ILE A 163 12.49 -6.72 8.02
CA ILE A 163 12.16 -7.63 9.14
C ILE A 163 11.81 -6.85 10.41
N ASP A 164 12.57 -5.80 10.73
CA ASP A 164 12.41 -5.03 11.98
C ASP A 164 11.10 -4.22 12.04
N CYS A 165 10.35 -4.07 10.94
CA CYS A 165 9.03 -3.45 10.97
C CYS A 165 7.93 -4.40 11.48
N VAL A 166 8.20 -5.71 11.58
CA VAL A 166 7.26 -6.71 12.11
C VAL A 166 7.22 -6.62 13.64
N PRO A 167 6.03 -6.63 14.26
CA PRO A 167 5.89 -6.58 15.71
C PRO A 167 6.63 -7.71 16.43
N ALA A 168 7.27 -7.38 17.55
CA ALA A 168 7.94 -8.36 18.38
C ALA A 168 6.97 -9.47 18.83
N GLY A 169 7.42 -10.73 18.79
CA GLY A 169 6.63 -11.89 19.16
C GLY A 169 5.69 -12.42 18.06
N MET A 170 5.53 -11.70 16.95
CA MET A 170 4.82 -12.22 15.77
C MET A 170 5.69 -13.26 15.07
N PRO A 171 5.16 -14.46 14.71
CA PRO A 171 5.89 -15.44 13.93
C PRO A 171 6.36 -14.88 12.59
N ILE A 172 7.61 -15.15 12.22
CA ILE A 172 8.22 -14.67 10.97
C ILE A 172 8.86 -15.84 10.22
N VAL A 173 8.71 -15.85 8.90
CA VAL A 173 9.48 -16.68 7.98
C VAL A 173 10.13 -15.79 6.92
N VAL A 174 11.36 -16.12 6.51
CA VAL A 174 12.03 -15.45 5.38
C VAL A 174 12.04 -16.39 4.17
N VAL A 175 11.48 -15.94 3.06
CA VAL A 175 11.61 -16.65 1.78
C VAL A 175 12.89 -16.15 1.11
N SER A 176 13.92 -16.98 1.09
CA SER A 176 15.26 -16.63 0.62
C SER A 176 15.77 -17.56 -0.47
N ALA A 177 16.57 -17.01 -1.39
CA ALA A 177 17.26 -17.75 -2.43
C ALA A 177 18.79 -17.58 -2.36
N THR A 178 19.34 -16.86 -1.37
CA THR A 178 20.76 -16.52 -1.31
C THR A 178 21.35 -16.76 0.08
N PRO A 179 22.60 -17.26 0.16
CA PRO A 179 23.27 -17.54 1.44
C PRO A 179 23.44 -16.31 2.33
N GLU A 180 23.58 -15.12 1.72
CA GLU A 180 23.77 -13.88 2.47
C GLU A 180 22.49 -13.47 3.23
N VAL A 181 21.31 -13.66 2.61
CA VAL A 181 20.02 -13.43 3.28
C VAL A 181 19.77 -14.51 4.32
N ASP A 182 20.14 -15.75 4.02
CA ASP A 182 20.06 -16.87 4.96
C ASP A 182 20.83 -16.56 6.25
N ALA A 183 22.05 -16.06 6.14
CA ALA A 183 22.88 -15.71 7.30
C ALA A 183 22.24 -14.61 8.16
N ILE A 184 21.51 -13.66 7.54
CA ILE A 184 20.79 -12.61 8.27
C ILE A 184 19.59 -13.19 9.04
N ALA A 185 18.84 -14.11 8.42
CA ALA A 185 17.72 -14.78 9.06
C ALA A 185 18.20 -15.68 10.23
N ASP A 186 19.24 -16.48 10.01
CA ASP A 186 19.85 -17.37 11.01
C ASP A 186 20.36 -16.57 12.21
N ALA A 187 21.03 -15.43 11.99
CA ALA A 187 21.52 -14.56 13.07
C ALA A 187 20.40 -13.98 13.95
N ARG A 188 19.16 -13.92 13.43
CA ARG A 188 17.96 -13.47 14.14
C ARG A 188 17.11 -14.63 14.67
N GLY A 189 17.52 -15.89 14.46
CA GLY A 189 16.73 -17.07 14.82
C GLY A 189 15.41 -17.19 14.06
N ILE A 190 15.35 -16.64 12.84
CA ILE A 190 14.14 -16.64 11.99
C ILE A 190 14.19 -17.82 11.04
N GLU A 191 13.08 -18.55 10.97
CA GLU A 191 12.92 -19.67 10.04
C GLU A 191 12.92 -19.18 8.59
N ARG A 192 13.46 -20.00 7.68
CA ARG A 192 13.57 -19.68 6.26
C ARG A 192 13.09 -20.80 5.39
N VAL A 193 12.50 -20.43 4.27
CA VAL A 193 12.07 -21.36 3.21
C VAL A 193 12.62 -20.93 1.88
N ARG A 194 12.76 -21.90 0.97
CA ARG A 194 13.14 -21.63 -0.42
C ARG A 194 11.90 -21.27 -1.24
N PRO A 195 12.05 -20.43 -2.29
CA PRO A 195 10.98 -20.26 -3.28
C PRO A 195 10.53 -21.61 -3.84
N ASP A 196 9.26 -21.72 -4.19
CA ASP A 196 8.72 -22.93 -4.80
C ASP A 196 9.45 -23.23 -6.14
N GLY A 197 9.87 -24.51 -6.33
CA GLY A 197 10.68 -24.91 -7.49
C GLY A 197 12.12 -24.40 -7.47
N PHE A 198 12.64 -24.01 -6.30
CA PHE A 198 14.02 -23.54 -6.17
C PHE A 198 15.02 -24.65 -6.55
N ASP A 199 15.92 -24.28 -7.46
CA ASP A 199 17.12 -25.00 -7.83
C ASP A 199 18.23 -23.98 -8.03
N GLU A 200 19.45 -24.24 -7.56
CA GLU A 200 20.55 -23.29 -7.63
C GLU A 200 20.88 -22.88 -9.07
N ASP A 201 20.70 -23.78 -10.04
CA ASP A 201 20.99 -23.55 -11.46
C ASP A 201 19.92 -22.67 -12.14
N VAL A 202 18.69 -22.65 -11.62
CA VAL A 202 17.56 -21.91 -12.20
C VAL A 202 17.04 -20.78 -11.29
N ALA A 203 17.62 -20.60 -10.12
CA ALA A 203 17.19 -19.62 -9.12
C ALA A 203 16.98 -18.23 -9.73
N ALA A 204 17.89 -17.79 -10.63
CA ALA A 204 17.82 -16.49 -11.30
C ALA A 204 16.60 -16.31 -12.24
N THR A 205 15.87 -17.35 -12.56
CA THR A 205 14.70 -17.33 -13.47
C THR A 205 13.36 -17.42 -12.73
N LEU A 206 13.41 -17.68 -11.41
CA LEU A 206 12.18 -17.77 -10.61
C LEU A 206 11.52 -16.39 -10.48
N GLY A 207 10.26 -16.31 -10.90
CA GLY A 207 9.45 -15.10 -10.75
C GLY A 207 9.02 -14.85 -9.30
N GLN A 208 8.45 -13.68 -9.04
CA GLN A 208 7.92 -13.30 -7.72
C GLN A 208 6.89 -14.32 -7.18
N SER A 209 6.11 -14.96 -8.06
CA SER A 209 5.10 -15.97 -7.72
C SER A 209 5.68 -17.15 -6.95
N ALA A 210 6.91 -17.59 -7.24
CA ALA A 210 7.55 -18.69 -6.52
C ALA A 210 7.74 -18.39 -5.03
N SER A 211 8.09 -17.14 -4.69
CA SER A 211 8.19 -16.68 -3.31
C SER A 211 6.83 -16.58 -2.64
N VAL A 212 5.81 -16.12 -3.38
CA VAL A 212 4.42 -16.03 -2.88
C VAL A 212 3.87 -17.41 -2.57
N ARG A 213 4.07 -18.39 -3.48
CA ARG A 213 3.63 -19.78 -3.25
C ARG A 213 4.29 -20.42 -2.04
N ALA A 214 5.61 -20.25 -1.90
CA ALA A 214 6.35 -20.79 -0.75
C ALA A 214 5.87 -20.18 0.58
N ALA A 215 5.65 -18.86 0.61
CA ALA A 215 5.14 -18.17 1.78
C ALA A 215 3.71 -18.64 2.16
N ALA A 216 2.83 -18.81 1.17
CA ALA A 216 1.46 -19.29 1.39
C ALA A 216 1.43 -20.75 1.88
N ALA A 217 2.28 -21.60 1.30
CA ALA A 217 2.42 -22.99 1.73
C ALA A 217 2.92 -23.07 3.18
N PHE A 218 3.97 -22.32 3.52
CA PHE A 218 4.49 -22.26 4.87
C PHE A 218 3.43 -21.78 5.87
N ALA A 219 2.76 -20.66 5.56
CA ALA A 219 1.73 -20.10 6.43
C ALA A 219 0.58 -21.08 6.70
N ARG A 220 0.15 -21.81 5.67
CA ARG A 220 -0.87 -22.87 5.78
C ARG A 220 -0.38 -24.01 6.65
N ASP A 221 0.83 -24.52 6.42
CA ASP A 221 1.38 -25.68 7.12
C ASP A 221 1.70 -25.36 8.59
N ALA A 222 2.07 -24.10 8.88
CA ALA A 222 2.25 -23.55 10.23
C ALA A 222 0.92 -23.23 10.95
N GLY A 223 -0.23 -23.38 10.26
CA GLY A 223 -1.54 -23.09 10.84
C GLY A 223 -1.81 -21.62 11.10
N TRP A 224 -1.20 -20.71 10.34
CA TRP A 224 -1.45 -19.28 10.48
C TRP A 224 -2.82 -18.90 9.91
N ASP A 225 -3.62 -18.18 10.67
CA ASP A 225 -4.94 -17.67 10.26
C ASP A 225 -4.84 -16.49 9.29
N ALA A 226 -3.71 -15.78 9.32
CA ALA A 226 -3.38 -14.77 8.33
C ALA A 226 -1.85 -14.61 8.21
N CYS A 227 -1.40 -14.17 7.03
CA CYS A 227 0.01 -13.94 6.74
C CYS A 227 0.23 -12.54 6.13
N LEU A 228 1.12 -11.76 6.74
CA LEU A 228 1.61 -10.51 6.20
C LEU A 228 2.73 -10.80 5.18
N PHE A 229 2.45 -10.56 3.91
CA PHE A 229 3.44 -10.65 2.83
C PHE A 229 4.17 -9.32 2.73
N LEU A 230 5.43 -9.32 3.13
CA LEU A 230 6.29 -8.14 3.22
C LEU A 230 7.45 -8.26 2.24
N PRO A 231 7.58 -7.36 1.24
CA PRO A 231 8.76 -7.31 0.39
C PRO A 231 10.02 -6.99 1.19
N GLY A 232 11.08 -7.79 0.99
CA GLY A 232 12.35 -7.61 1.69
C GLY A 232 13.15 -6.37 1.25
N ASP A 233 12.77 -5.75 0.15
CA ASP A 233 13.35 -4.55 -0.43
C ASP A 233 12.57 -3.25 -0.12
N GLN A 234 11.60 -3.30 0.81
CA GLN A 234 10.87 -2.14 1.34
C GLN A 234 11.32 -1.78 2.77
N PRO A 235 12.53 -1.25 2.97
CA PRO A 235 13.11 -1.01 4.29
C PRO A 235 12.52 0.19 5.03
N LEU A 236 11.61 0.93 4.42
CA LEU A 236 11.02 2.16 4.96
C LEU A 236 9.58 1.96 5.46
N VAL A 237 9.07 0.73 5.47
CA VAL A 237 7.76 0.42 6.05
C VAL A 237 7.80 0.71 7.55
N GLU A 238 6.85 1.50 8.02
CA GLU A 238 6.74 1.89 9.42
C GLU A 238 6.05 0.81 10.26
N HIS A 239 6.63 0.50 11.42
CA HIS A 239 6.04 -0.41 12.40
C HIS A 239 4.58 -0.03 12.74
N GLY A 240 4.30 1.27 12.87
CA GLY A 240 2.94 1.78 13.09
C GLY A 240 1.95 1.49 11.96
N SER A 241 2.43 1.41 10.72
CA SER A 241 1.59 1.05 9.56
C SER A 241 1.24 -0.43 9.60
N VAL A 242 2.21 -1.30 9.91
CA VAL A 242 1.98 -2.74 10.13
C VAL A 242 1.00 -2.97 11.28
N ALA A 243 1.17 -2.29 12.42
CA ALA A 243 0.27 -2.39 13.56
C ALA A 243 -1.18 -2.00 13.20
N ARG A 244 -1.38 -0.96 12.38
CA ARG A 244 -2.73 -0.59 11.88
C ARG A 244 -3.33 -1.66 10.99
N MET A 245 -2.53 -2.29 10.12
CA MET A 245 -2.99 -3.40 9.25
C MET A 245 -3.45 -4.60 10.10
N LEU A 246 -2.68 -4.96 11.12
CA LEU A 246 -3.02 -6.02 12.06
C LEU A 246 -4.30 -5.70 12.84
N GLY A 247 -4.47 -4.45 13.28
CA GLY A 247 -5.69 -4.00 13.95
C GLY A 247 -6.93 -4.11 13.06
N VAL A 248 -6.84 -3.81 11.77
CA VAL A 248 -7.94 -4.00 10.81
C VAL A 248 -8.23 -5.49 10.62
N SER A 249 -7.21 -6.33 10.48
CA SER A 249 -7.35 -7.78 10.34
C SER A 249 -7.96 -8.44 11.58
N ALA A 250 -7.67 -7.94 12.77
CA ALA A 250 -8.29 -8.44 14.00
C ALA A 250 -9.80 -8.17 14.05
N LEU A 251 -10.24 -7.03 13.53
CA LEU A 251 -11.66 -6.67 13.44
C LEU A 251 -12.39 -7.37 12.28
N ARG A 252 -11.69 -7.68 11.22
CA ARG A 252 -12.20 -8.31 10.00
C ARG A 252 -11.24 -9.41 9.55
N PRO A 253 -11.33 -10.60 10.17
CA PRO A 253 -10.38 -11.70 9.96
C PRO A 253 -10.43 -12.32 8.57
N ASP A 254 -11.50 -12.14 7.85
CA ASP A 254 -11.83 -12.73 6.54
C ASP A 254 -11.41 -11.89 5.34
N ILE A 255 -10.90 -10.67 5.56
CA ILE A 255 -10.63 -9.72 4.48
C ILE A 255 -9.13 -9.49 4.26
N LEU A 256 -8.78 -9.25 2.99
CA LEU A 256 -7.45 -8.78 2.61
C LEU A 256 -7.22 -7.34 3.09
N VAL A 257 -6.10 -7.10 3.78
CA VAL A 257 -5.67 -5.77 4.19
C VAL A 257 -4.38 -5.38 3.47
N ARG A 258 -4.32 -4.21 2.87
CA ARG A 258 -3.15 -3.74 2.11
C ARG A 258 -2.70 -2.37 2.57
N LEU A 259 -1.40 -2.13 2.53
CA LEU A 259 -0.88 -0.78 2.66
C LEU A 259 -1.17 0.00 1.37
N SER A 260 -1.44 1.29 1.49
CA SER A 260 -1.73 2.16 0.35
C SER A 260 -1.16 3.56 0.57
N TRP A 261 -0.88 4.25 -0.51
CA TRP A 261 -0.56 5.67 -0.47
C TRP A 261 -1.43 6.45 -1.44
N ARG A 262 -2.16 7.45 -0.93
CA ARG A 262 -3.12 8.27 -1.71
C ARG A 262 -4.07 7.41 -2.54
N GLY A 263 -4.56 6.31 -1.94
CA GLY A 263 -5.48 5.37 -2.54
C GLY A 263 -4.89 4.45 -3.61
N ARG A 264 -3.59 4.47 -3.79
CA ARG A 264 -2.91 3.47 -4.61
C ARG A 264 -2.51 2.31 -3.70
N PRO A 265 -3.07 1.13 -3.91
CA PRO A 265 -2.69 -0.03 -3.14
C PRO A 265 -1.26 -0.45 -3.48
N GLY A 266 -0.53 -0.90 -2.48
CA GLY A 266 0.84 -1.40 -2.57
C GLY A 266 1.08 -2.57 -1.63
N SER A 267 2.32 -2.79 -1.30
CA SER A 267 2.79 -3.73 -0.28
C SER A 267 3.21 -2.95 0.97
N PRO A 268 3.23 -3.61 2.13
CA PRO A 268 2.85 -5.00 2.41
C PRO A 268 1.35 -5.28 2.29
N ALA A 269 0.99 -6.58 2.21
CA ALA A 269 -0.39 -7.04 2.16
C ALA A 269 -0.60 -8.20 3.15
N LEU A 270 -1.67 -8.15 3.93
CA LEU A 270 -2.04 -9.17 4.92
C LEU A 270 -3.19 -10.00 4.37
N PHE A 271 -2.89 -11.23 4.03
CA PHE A 271 -3.84 -12.20 3.48
C PHE A 271 -4.37 -13.12 4.58
N PRO A 272 -5.68 -13.22 4.76
CA PRO A 272 -6.25 -14.27 5.59
C PRO A 272 -6.13 -15.66 4.93
N SER A 273 -6.23 -16.72 5.73
CA SER A 273 -5.98 -18.11 5.30
C SER A 273 -6.86 -18.59 4.15
N ASN A 274 -8.05 -18.02 3.97
CA ASN A 274 -8.94 -18.32 2.84
C ASN A 274 -8.34 -17.95 1.47
N PHE A 275 -7.26 -17.16 1.43
CA PHE A 275 -6.53 -16.84 0.19
C PHE A 275 -5.35 -17.79 -0.08
N TYR A 276 -4.94 -18.64 0.87
CA TYR A 276 -3.74 -19.46 0.70
C TYR A 276 -3.81 -20.44 -0.47
N ASP A 277 -4.99 -21.00 -0.74
CA ASP A 277 -5.18 -21.86 -1.90
C ASP A 277 -4.96 -21.09 -3.21
N ALA A 278 -5.58 -19.93 -3.36
CA ALA A 278 -5.39 -19.08 -4.53
C ALA A 278 -3.95 -18.60 -4.69
N LEU A 279 -3.28 -18.22 -3.59
CA LEU A 279 -1.87 -17.81 -3.57
C LEU A 279 -0.94 -18.96 -3.96
N SER A 280 -1.31 -20.20 -3.68
CA SER A 280 -0.53 -21.41 -4.06
C SER A 280 -0.54 -21.67 -5.57
N HIS A 281 -1.41 -21.03 -6.33
CA HIS A 281 -1.55 -21.19 -7.78
C HIS A 281 -1.13 -19.94 -8.58
N VAL A 282 -0.51 -18.95 -7.94
CA VAL A 282 -0.02 -17.75 -8.65
C VAL A 282 1.14 -18.12 -9.59
N GLU A 283 1.13 -17.61 -10.82
CA GLU A 283 2.13 -17.91 -11.85
C GLU A 283 2.87 -16.66 -12.34
N GLY A 284 4.06 -16.86 -12.91
CA GLY A 284 4.87 -15.81 -13.56
C GLY A 284 5.40 -14.77 -12.60
N ASP A 285 5.43 -13.50 -13.03
CA ASP A 285 5.86 -12.35 -12.22
C ASP A 285 4.70 -11.71 -11.43
N ALA A 286 3.57 -12.42 -11.33
CA ALA A 286 2.43 -11.94 -10.58
C ALA A 286 2.69 -12.02 -9.06
N GLY A 287 2.49 -10.90 -8.37
CA GLY A 287 2.51 -10.87 -6.90
C GLY A 287 1.18 -11.32 -6.30
N GLY A 288 1.09 -11.39 -4.97
CA GLY A 288 -0.15 -11.77 -4.27
C GLY A 288 -1.39 -10.94 -4.64
N SER A 289 -1.22 -9.75 -5.24
CA SER A 289 -2.36 -8.92 -5.69
C SER A 289 -3.16 -9.52 -6.86
N SER A 290 -2.60 -10.47 -7.58
CA SER A 290 -3.25 -11.14 -8.72
C SER A 290 -4.39 -12.07 -8.33
N VAL A 291 -4.43 -12.53 -7.08
CA VAL A 291 -5.50 -13.42 -6.59
C VAL A 291 -6.75 -12.68 -6.12
N VAL A 292 -6.76 -11.36 -6.16
CA VAL A 292 -7.90 -10.55 -5.72
C VAL A 292 -8.91 -10.45 -6.86
N GLY A 293 -10.03 -11.15 -6.72
CA GLY A 293 -11.14 -11.15 -7.68
C GLY A 293 -12.10 -9.95 -7.50
N GLU A 294 -13.04 -9.80 -8.45
CA GLU A 294 -14.03 -8.70 -8.43
C GLU A 294 -14.98 -8.74 -7.22
N GLY A 295 -15.12 -9.87 -6.55
CA GLY A 295 -15.98 -10.05 -5.37
C GLY A 295 -15.27 -9.93 -4.03
N ASP A 296 -13.95 -9.86 -4.01
CA ASP A 296 -13.18 -9.89 -2.77
C ASP A 296 -13.19 -8.54 -2.05
N VAL A 297 -13.42 -8.60 -0.75
CA VAL A 297 -13.35 -7.41 0.09
C VAL A 297 -11.89 -7.12 0.44
N CYS A 298 -11.39 -6.00 -0.03
CA CYS A 298 -10.04 -5.52 0.26
C CYS A 298 -10.10 -4.17 0.98
N VAL A 299 -9.47 -4.08 2.16
CA VAL A 299 -9.33 -2.83 2.90
C VAL A 299 -7.93 -2.27 2.71
N SER A 300 -7.85 -1.01 2.32
CA SER A 300 -6.60 -0.27 2.21
C SER A 300 -6.34 0.53 3.46
N VAL A 301 -5.22 0.27 4.13
CA VAL A 301 -4.68 1.09 5.22
C VAL A 301 -3.75 2.13 4.61
N GLU A 302 -3.99 3.40 4.87
CA GLU A 302 -3.13 4.46 4.35
C GLU A 302 -1.80 4.49 5.11
N ALA A 303 -0.69 4.48 4.39
CA ALA A 303 0.65 4.62 4.94
C ALA A 303 0.79 5.98 5.66
N SER A 304 1.62 6.05 6.68
CA SER A 304 1.92 7.31 7.38
C SER A 304 2.71 8.25 6.48
N LEU A 305 3.60 7.67 5.66
CA LEU A 305 4.59 8.41 4.88
C LEU A 305 4.64 7.88 3.43
N PRO A 306 4.89 8.74 2.44
CA PRO A 306 4.83 8.36 1.03
C PRO A 306 5.87 7.31 0.61
N TRP A 307 6.98 7.23 1.32
CA TRP A 307 8.10 6.36 1.00
C TRP A 307 8.00 4.95 1.60
N GLU A 308 7.01 4.67 2.44
CA GLU A 308 6.81 3.32 2.99
C GLU A 308 6.57 2.25 1.91
N LEU A 309 6.06 2.66 0.74
CA LEU A 309 5.79 1.77 -0.39
C LEU A 309 6.91 1.78 -1.44
N TRP A 310 8.09 2.31 -1.12
CA TRP A 310 9.19 2.38 -2.08
C TRP A 310 10.05 1.13 -2.01
N ASP A 311 10.26 0.50 -3.18
CA ASP A 311 11.22 -0.57 -3.37
C ASP A 311 12.62 0.00 -3.58
N ILE A 312 13.62 -0.66 -3.05
CA ILE A 312 15.02 -0.38 -3.40
C ILE A 312 15.38 -1.17 -4.65
N ASP A 313 15.31 -0.54 -5.83
CA ASP A 313 15.63 -1.19 -7.11
C ASP A 313 16.98 -0.77 -7.67
N THR A 314 17.48 0.40 -7.30
CA THR A 314 18.72 0.98 -7.80
C THR A 314 19.57 1.53 -6.65
N PRO A 315 20.89 1.75 -6.88
CA PRO A 315 21.76 2.44 -5.90
C PRO A 315 21.25 3.85 -5.56
N ASP A 316 20.55 4.50 -6.49
CA ASP A 316 19.93 5.81 -6.25
C ASP A 316 18.77 5.73 -5.26
N ASP A 317 17.97 4.67 -5.30
CA ASP A 317 16.89 4.45 -4.34
C ASP A 317 17.46 4.23 -2.94
N LEU A 318 18.54 3.45 -2.82
CA LEU A 318 19.22 3.24 -1.54
C LEU A 318 19.78 4.56 -0.97
N ARG A 319 20.34 5.42 -1.82
CA ARG A 319 20.84 6.73 -1.40
C ARG A 319 19.69 7.61 -0.87
N ARG A 320 18.58 7.69 -1.60
CA ARG A 320 17.38 8.44 -1.18
C ARG A 320 16.79 7.90 0.12
N ALA A 321 16.71 6.58 0.27
CA ALA A 321 16.25 5.96 1.52
C ALA A 321 17.14 6.36 2.70
N ARG A 322 18.46 6.42 2.50
CA ARG A 322 19.42 6.89 3.51
C ARG A 322 19.16 8.35 3.89
N GLU A 323 19.03 9.24 2.91
CA GLU A 323 18.74 10.66 3.14
C GLU A 323 17.44 10.86 3.95
N ILE A 324 16.39 10.09 3.66
CA ILE A 324 15.13 10.13 4.40
C ILE A 324 15.34 9.73 5.86
N LEU A 325 16.05 8.64 6.12
CA LEU A 325 16.30 8.16 7.48
C LEU A 325 17.23 9.09 8.27
N GLU A 326 18.23 9.68 7.62
CA GLU A 326 19.16 10.65 8.23
C GLU A 326 18.49 11.98 8.58
N SER A 327 17.54 12.43 7.74
CA SER A 327 16.81 13.68 7.97
C SER A 327 15.84 13.62 9.15
N GLY A 328 15.66 12.46 9.77
CA GLY A 328 14.70 12.25 10.86
C GLY A 328 13.23 12.28 10.40
N LEU A 329 12.96 12.47 9.11
CA LEU A 329 11.61 12.41 8.55
C LEU A 329 10.99 11.01 8.64
N GLY A 330 11.84 9.97 8.83
CA GLY A 330 11.42 8.58 9.06
C GLY A 330 11.15 8.21 10.51
N ARG A 331 11.30 9.14 11.46
CA ARG A 331 10.92 8.90 12.86
C ARG A 331 9.65 9.70 13.12
N GLY A 332 8.49 9.06 12.97
CA GLY A 332 7.23 9.57 13.50
C GLY A 332 7.46 9.94 14.97
N GLY A 333 7.28 11.23 15.31
CA GLY A 333 7.71 11.83 16.55
C GLY A 333 7.40 11.01 17.80
N SER A 334 8.42 10.57 18.48
CA SER A 334 8.37 10.38 19.92
C SER A 334 8.32 11.79 20.54
N CYS A 335 7.11 12.27 20.81
CA CYS A 335 6.91 13.37 21.75
C CYS A 335 7.52 12.97 23.10
N GLN A 336 8.47 13.80 23.56
CA GLN A 336 8.90 13.83 24.96
C GLN A 336 7.72 14.22 25.86
#